data_6016aa61c05e1d33a26745e1444b0e31
#
_entry.id   6016aa61c05e1d33a26745e1444b0e31
#
_cell.length_a   1.000
_cell.length_b   1.000
_cell.length_c   1.000
_cell.angle_alpha   90.00
_cell.angle_beta   90.00
_cell.angle_gamma   90.00
#
_symmetry.space_group_name_H-M   'P 1'
#
loop_
_entity.id
_entity.type
_entity.pdbx_description
1 polymer ?
#
loop_
_entity_poly.entity_id
_entity_poly.type
_entity_poly.pdbx_seq_one_letter_code
_entity_poly.pdbx_strand_id
1 'polypeptide(L)'
;YPFLCFWLIWGGSIWFPLTVFSGFIVSYLGYVYVTKLSGSLAGVIASIALPVIWWLFITSPLSAFLHTIIPLGSEAIESDRLGGFMLAILIGVTGIALSLPIGILLALGRQSNLPILKAVCVCFIEFIRGVPLITLLFVASTLLNIFLPPGSNFDLILRVMIMVTLFAAAYMAEVVR
;
A
#
# COMPACT_ATOMS: atom_id res chain seq x y z
N TYR A 1 -11.85 -8.03 7.78
CA TYR A 1 -10.86 -8.79 6.99
C TYR A 1 -9.57 -8.00 6.63
N PRO A 2 -9.58 -6.69 6.31
CA PRO A 2 -8.35 -5.95 5.99
C PRO A 2 -7.34 -5.94 7.16
N PHE A 3 -7.82 -5.95 8.38
CA PHE A 3 -6.99 -6.05 9.58
C PHE A 3 -6.18 -7.35 9.65
N LEU A 4 -6.79 -8.49 9.32
CA LEU A 4 -6.11 -9.79 9.30
C LEU A 4 -5.00 -9.81 8.25
N CYS A 5 -5.27 -9.33 7.04
CA CYS A 5 -4.26 -9.26 5.98
C CYS A 5 -3.09 -8.34 6.39
N PHE A 6 -3.39 -7.18 6.96
CA PHE A 6 -2.38 -6.24 7.42
C PHE A 6 -1.53 -6.82 8.55
N TRP A 7 -2.14 -7.51 9.52
CA TRP A 7 -1.42 -8.17 10.60
C TRP A 7 -0.55 -9.33 10.11
N LEU A 8 -1.06 -10.11 9.15
CA LEU A 8 -0.31 -11.20 8.52
C LEU A 8 0.90 -10.71 7.73
N ILE A 9 0.79 -9.54 7.09
CA ILE A 9 1.89 -8.92 6.34
C ILE A 9 2.97 -8.39 7.28
N TRP A 10 2.57 -7.69 8.32
CA TRP A 10 3.50 -6.98 9.19
C TRP A 10 4.11 -7.89 10.27
N GLY A 11 3.40 -8.95 10.64
CA GLY A 11 3.80 -9.85 11.72
C GLY A 11 3.90 -9.15 13.09
N GLY A 12 4.43 -9.83 14.07
CA GLY A 12 4.71 -9.25 15.39
C GLY A 12 3.46 -8.89 16.20
N SER A 13 3.45 -7.70 16.80
CA SER A 13 2.39 -7.28 17.71
C SER A 13 1.08 -6.97 17.00
N ILE A 14 -0.03 -7.50 17.53
CA ILE A 14 -1.39 -7.20 17.03
C ILE A 14 -1.79 -5.73 17.27
N TRP A 15 -1.12 -5.05 18.19
CA TRP A 15 -1.38 -3.67 18.54
C TRP A 15 -0.97 -2.70 17.45
N PHE A 16 0.08 -3.01 16.68
CA PHE A 16 0.54 -2.13 15.61
C PHE A 16 -0.54 -1.92 14.52
N PRO A 17 -1.10 -2.96 13.89
CA PRO A 17 -2.19 -2.76 12.95
C PRO A 17 -3.44 -2.13 13.58
N LEU A 18 -3.77 -2.42 14.84
CA LEU A 18 -4.89 -1.77 15.54
C LEU A 18 -4.69 -0.25 15.67
N THR A 19 -3.49 0.18 16.07
CA THR A 19 -3.16 1.60 16.18
C THR A 19 -3.10 2.30 14.83
N VAL A 20 -2.68 1.61 13.77
CA VAL A 20 -2.74 2.15 12.39
C VAL A 20 -4.19 2.35 11.96
N PHE A 21 -5.07 1.36 12.16
CA PHE A 21 -6.49 1.49 11.81
C PHE A 21 -7.23 2.54 12.64
N SER A 22 -6.82 2.76 13.90
CA SER A 22 -7.39 3.83 14.73
C SER A 22 -7.15 5.24 14.13
N GLY A 23 -6.14 5.42 13.29
CA GLY A 23 -5.89 6.65 12.55
C GLY A 23 -7.06 7.06 11.63
N PHE A 24 -7.79 6.10 11.06
CA PHE A 24 -8.99 6.40 10.27
C PHE A 24 -10.13 6.91 11.14
N ILE A 25 -10.25 6.41 12.37
CA ILE A 25 -11.23 6.91 13.36
C ILE A 25 -10.86 8.34 13.74
N VAL A 26 -9.58 8.62 13.96
CA VAL A 26 -9.06 9.96 14.24
C VAL A 26 -9.35 10.91 13.08
N SER A 27 -9.18 10.46 11.83
CA SER A 27 -9.53 11.22 10.63
C SER A 27 -11.02 11.63 10.63
N TYR A 28 -11.90 10.66 10.84
CA TYR A 28 -13.35 10.89 10.87
C TYR A 28 -13.77 11.85 12.00
N LEU A 29 -13.28 11.61 13.20
CA LEU A 29 -13.56 12.48 14.35
C LEU A 29 -13.01 13.88 14.12
N GLY A 30 -11.80 13.99 13.59
CA GLY A 30 -11.20 15.29 13.24
C GLY A 30 -12.06 16.05 12.23
N TYR A 31 -12.54 15.38 11.18
CA TYR A 31 -13.46 15.98 10.24
C TYR A 31 -14.74 16.52 10.92
N VAL A 32 -15.41 15.67 11.72
CA VAL A 32 -16.68 16.03 12.36
C VAL A 32 -16.53 17.20 13.35
N TYR A 33 -15.49 17.15 14.20
CA TYR A 33 -15.28 18.17 15.22
C TYR A 33 -14.81 19.51 14.62
N VAL A 34 -13.82 19.46 13.73
CA VAL A 34 -13.25 20.70 13.16
C VAL A 34 -14.23 21.37 12.20
N THR A 35 -15.03 20.59 11.45
CA THR A 35 -16.08 21.18 10.59
C THR A 35 -17.10 21.96 11.40
N LYS A 36 -17.47 21.48 12.59
CA LYS A 36 -18.41 22.17 13.50
C LYS A 36 -17.85 23.47 14.08
N LEU A 37 -16.52 23.54 14.29
CA LEU A 37 -15.85 24.68 14.94
C LEU A 37 -15.38 25.76 13.94
N SER A 38 -14.82 25.33 12.81
CA SER A 38 -14.04 26.21 11.92
C SER A 38 -14.45 26.13 10.44
N GLY A 39 -15.54 25.39 10.15
CA GLY A 39 -16.07 25.29 8.80
C GLY A 39 -15.52 24.11 7.97
N SER A 40 -16.12 23.91 6.79
CA SER A 40 -15.90 22.73 5.96
C SER A 40 -14.47 22.56 5.46
N LEU A 41 -13.82 23.66 5.03
CA LEU A 41 -12.43 23.59 4.52
C LEU A 41 -11.44 23.18 5.63
N ALA A 42 -11.60 23.75 6.84
CA ALA A 42 -10.76 23.38 7.97
C ALA A 42 -10.96 21.91 8.37
N GLY A 43 -12.21 21.41 8.28
CA GLY A 43 -12.52 20.00 8.52
C GLY A 43 -11.84 19.06 7.55
N VAL A 44 -11.80 19.39 6.25
CA VAL A 44 -11.10 18.58 5.24
C VAL A 44 -9.58 18.57 5.49
N ILE A 45 -8.99 19.72 5.80
CA ILE A 45 -7.56 19.79 6.12
C ILE A 45 -7.25 18.97 7.37
N ALA A 46 -8.07 19.06 8.41
CA ALA A 46 -7.91 18.28 9.64
C ALA A 46 -8.06 16.78 9.41
N SER A 47 -8.97 16.36 8.55
CA SER A 47 -9.15 14.93 8.22
C SER A 47 -7.96 14.30 7.53
N ILE A 48 -7.10 15.08 6.91
CA ILE A 48 -5.84 14.62 6.30
C ILE A 48 -4.67 14.78 7.27
N ALA A 49 -4.55 15.92 7.91
CA ALA A 49 -3.41 16.23 8.77
C ALA A 49 -3.37 15.40 10.06
N LEU A 50 -4.51 15.20 10.73
CA LEU A 50 -4.58 14.47 11.99
C LEU A 50 -4.16 12.99 11.86
N PRO A 51 -4.65 12.20 10.90
CA PRO A 51 -4.19 10.83 10.74
C PRO A 51 -2.72 10.73 10.31
N VAL A 52 -2.20 11.67 9.54
CA VAL A 52 -0.76 11.71 9.19
C VAL A 52 0.08 11.92 10.45
N ILE A 53 -0.28 12.88 11.31
CA ILE A 53 0.39 13.10 12.59
C ILE A 53 0.26 11.86 13.48
N TRP A 54 -0.92 11.25 13.53
CA TRP A 54 -1.18 10.02 14.28
C TRP A 54 -0.24 8.90 13.85
N TRP A 55 -0.13 8.63 12.55
CA TRP A 55 0.71 7.56 12.01
C TRP A 55 2.21 7.82 12.20
N LEU A 56 2.65 9.06 12.06
CA LEU A 56 4.08 9.39 12.18
C LEU A 56 4.57 9.41 13.63
N PHE A 57 3.76 9.94 14.57
CA PHE A 57 4.22 10.22 15.93
C PHE A 57 3.58 9.35 17.01
N ILE A 58 2.34 8.91 16.83
CA ILE A 58 1.57 8.26 17.91
C ILE A 58 1.50 6.74 17.73
N THR A 59 1.42 6.24 16.51
CA THR A 59 1.23 4.79 16.25
C THR A 59 2.34 3.94 16.87
N SER A 60 3.60 4.30 16.66
CA SER A 60 4.74 3.53 17.15
C SER A 60 4.84 3.50 18.69
N PRO A 61 4.86 4.65 19.40
CA PRO A 61 4.95 4.61 20.87
C PRO A 61 3.70 4.02 21.52
N LEU A 62 2.51 4.25 20.95
CA LEU A 62 1.27 3.69 21.48
C LEU A 62 1.22 2.17 21.33
N SER A 63 1.61 1.63 20.19
CA SER A 63 1.66 0.18 19.97
C SER A 63 2.68 -0.50 20.90
N ALA A 64 3.84 0.11 21.12
CA ALA A 64 4.85 -0.38 22.05
C ALA A 64 4.34 -0.38 23.49
N PHE A 65 3.68 0.69 23.91
CA PHE A 65 3.07 0.79 25.24
C PHE A 65 1.98 -0.28 25.46
N LEU A 66 1.08 -0.45 24.50
CA LEU A 66 0.03 -1.48 24.58
C LEU A 66 0.62 -2.90 24.60
N HIS A 67 1.68 -3.15 23.87
CA HIS A 67 2.39 -4.42 23.89
C HIS A 67 3.03 -4.73 25.26
N THR A 68 3.48 -3.69 25.98
CA THR A 68 4.03 -3.84 27.33
C THR A 68 2.97 -4.26 28.35
N ILE A 69 1.72 -3.79 28.17
CA ILE A 69 0.59 -4.12 29.07
C ILE A 69 0.05 -5.51 28.76
N ILE A 70 -0.16 -5.81 27.47
CA ILE A 70 -0.73 -7.09 27.03
C ILE A 70 0.14 -7.58 25.84
N PRO A 71 1.06 -8.51 26.07
CA PRO A 71 1.95 -9.02 25.02
C PRO A 71 1.19 -10.00 24.09
N LEU A 72 0.33 -9.45 23.24
CA LEU A 72 -0.33 -10.18 22.18
C LEU A 72 0.44 -9.98 20.88
N GLY A 73 1.13 -11.01 20.43
CA GLY A 73 1.88 -11.00 19.18
C GLY A 73 2.29 -12.40 18.75
N SER A 74 2.60 -12.53 17.48
CA SER A 74 3.30 -13.68 16.92
C SER A 74 4.78 -13.33 16.74
N GLU A 75 5.65 -14.32 16.81
CA GLU A 75 7.05 -14.10 16.42
C GLU A 75 7.13 -13.66 14.97
N ALA A 76 7.99 -12.69 14.70
CA ALA A 76 8.23 -12.26 13.32
C ALA A 76 8.86 -13.43 12.56
N ILE A 77 8.18 -13.89 11.51
CA ILE A 77 8.65 -14.97 10.65
C ILE A 77 9.34 -14.33 9.44
N GLU A 78 10.52 -14.82 9.09
CA GLU A 78 11.19 -14.41 7.86
C GLU A 78 10.36 -14.78 6.64
N SER A 79 10.44 -13.96 5.60
CA SER A 79 9.61 -14.07 4.39
C SER A 79 9.79 -15.40 3.63
N ASP A 80 10.93 -16.05 3.78
CA ASP A 80 11.24 -17.37 3.19
C ASP A 80 10.48 -18.53 3.86
N ARG A 81 9.98 -18.34 5.09
CA ARG A 81 9.20 -19.34 5.85
C ARG A 81 7.70 -19.19 5.71
N LEU A 82 7.23 -18.19 4.96
CA LEU A 82 5.80 -18.01 4.70
C LEU A 82 5.26 -19.16 3.83
N GLY A 83 4.20 -19.82 4.31
CA GLY A 83 3.53 -20.87 3.54
C GLY A 83 2.91 -20.34 2.25
N GLY A 84 2.93 -21.10 1.17
CA GLY A 84 2.48 -20.68 -0.16
C GLY A 84 1.04 -20.15 -0.20
N PHE A 85 0.14 -20.69 0.62
CA PHE A 85 -1.25 -20.24 0.71
C PHE A 85 -1.34 -18.80 1.29
N MET A 86 -0.61 -18.54 2.37
CA MET A 86 -0.53 -17.21 2.97
C MET A 86 0.07 -16.19 2.00
N LEU A 87 1.13 -16.58 1.32
CA LEU A 87 1.79 -15.76 0.31
C LEU A 87 0.84 -15.40 -0.83
N ALA A 88 0.06 -16.38 -1.32
CA ALA A 88 -0.91 -16.15 -2.39
C ALA A 88 -2.03 -15.18 -1.97
N ILE A 89 -2.57 -15.31 -0.76
CA ILE A 89 -3.58 -14.39 -0.23
C ILE A 89 -2.99 -12.99 -0.06
N LEU A 90 -1.81 -12.89 0.50
CA LEU A 90 -1.13 -11.63 0.75
C LEU A 90 -0.88 -10.85 -0.54
N ILE A 91 -0.29 -11.51 -1.54
CA ILE A 91 -0.03 -10.90 -2.86
C ILE A 91 -1.36 -10.59 -3.57
N GLY A 92 -2.33 -11.49 -3.53
CA GLY A 92 -3.61 -11.29 -4.19
C GLY A 92 -4.41 -10.14 -3.61
N VAL A 93 -4.60 -10.09 -2.29
CA VAL A 93 -5.38 -9.02 -1.63
C VAL A 93 -4.71 -7.66 -1.77
N THR A 94 -3.39 -7.58 -1.54
CA THR A 94 -2.66 -6.31 -1.68
C THR A 94 -2.60 -5.86 -3.14
N GLY A 95 -2.35 -6.78 -4.08
CA GLY A 95 -2.32 -6.49 -5.51
C GLY A 95 -3.67 -5.93 -6.00
N ILE A 96 -4.79 -6.56 -5.64
CA ILE A 96 -6.12 -6.09 -6.02
C ILE A 96 -6.45 -4.75 -5.36
N ALA A 97 -6.21 -4.61 -4.06
CA ALA A 97 -6.53 -3.39 -3.32
C ALA A 97 -5.77 -2.16 -3.84
N LEU A 98 -4.47 -2.32 -4.13
CA LEU A 98 -3.64 -1.23 -4.61
C LEU A 98 -3.77 -0.99 -6.13
N SER A 99 -4.11 -2.01 -6.91
CA SER A 99 -4.27 -1.86 -8.36
C SER A 99 -5.44 -0.94 -8.73
N LEU A 100 -6.49 -0.89 -7.92
CA LEU A 100 -7.66 -0.06 -8.20
C LEU A 100 -7.34 1.44 -8.18
N PRO A 101 -6.77 2.03 -7.12
CA PRO A 101 -6.43 3.45 -7.11
C PRO A 101 -5.37 3.79 -8.18
N ILE A 102 -4.35 2.95 -8.36
CA ILE A 102 -3.31 3.17 -9.37
C ILE A 102 -3.90 3.06 -10.77
N GLY A 103 -4.77 2.08 -11.02
CA GLY A 103 -5.46 1.91 -12.29
C GLY A 103 -6.35 3.11 -12.65
N ILE A 104 -7.08 3.68 -11.69
CA ILE A 104 -7.86 4.90 -11.89
C ILE A 104 -6.95 6.08 -12.26
N LEU A 105 -5.84 6.26 -11.55
CA LEU A 105 -4.87 7.32 -11.86
C LEU A 105 -4.28 7.18 -13.27
N LEU A 106 -3.93 5.96 -13.68
CA LEU A 106 -3.43 5.67 -15.02
C LEU A 106 -4.49 5.94 -16.10
N ALA A 107 -5.75 5.54 -15.85
CA ALA A 107 -6.86 5.80 -16.76
C ALA A 107 -7.13 7.31 -16.93
N LEU A 108 -7.11 8.07 -15.84
CA LEU A 108 -7.23 9.53 -15.87
C LEU A 108 -6.04 10.19 -16.60
N GLY A 109 -4.82 9.73 -16.33
CA GLY A 109 -3.63 10.22 -17.02
C GLY A 109 -3.68 9.96 -18.54
N ARG A 110 -4.19 8.82 -18.96
CA ARG A 110 -4.40 8.48 -20.38
C ARG A 110 -5.44 9.39 -21.05
N GLN A 111 -6.43 9.89 -20.31
CA GLN A 111 -7.47 10.81 -20.82
C GLN A 111 -7.07 12.28 -20.69
N SER A 112 -5.93 12.58 -20.08
CA SER A 112 -5.44 13.94 -19.87
C SER A 112 -5.20 14.70 -21.17
N ASN A 113 -5.45 16.00 -21.15
CA ASN A 113 -5.12 16.92 -22.25
C ASN A 113 -3.62 17.24 -22.32
N LEU A 114 -2.83 16.83 -21.32
CA LEU A 114 -1.37 17.02 -21.30
C LEU A 114 -0.70 15.92 -22.12
N PRO A 115 -0.06 16.25 -23.27
CA PRO A 115 0.47 15.25 -24.20
C PRO A 115 1.54 14.36 -23.58
N ILE A 116 2.39 14.91 -22.72
CA ILE A 116 3.47 14.16 -22.05
C ILE A 116 2.86 13.15 -21.06
N LEU A 117 1.95 13.58 -20.21
CA LEU A 117 1.29 12.70 -19.22
C LEU A 117 0.54 11.56 -19.90
N LYS A 118 -0.21 11.91 -20.96
CA LYS A 118 -0.93 10.93 -21.78
C LYS A 118 0.03 9.91 -22.39
N ALA A 119 1.11 10.37 -23.01
CA ALA A 119 2.10 9.48 -23.64
C ALA A 119 2.73 8.52 -22.63
N VAL A 120 3.13 9.01 -21.46
CA VAL A 120 3.72 8.18 -20.38
C VAL A 120 2.74 7.12 -19.89
N CYS A 121 1.48 7.51 -19.61
CA CYS A 121 0.48 6.55 -19.14
C CYS A 121 0.12 5.50 -20.20
N VAL A 122 -0.03 5.91 -21.47
CA VAL A 122 -0.31 4.97 -22.57
C VAL A 122 0.87 4.01 -22.75
N CYS A 123 2.09 4.52 -22.83
CA CYS A 123 3.29 3.70 -22.98
C CYS A 123 3.43 2.69 -21.84
N PHE A 124 3.23 3.12 -20.61
CA PHE A 124 3.27 2.23 -19.43
C PHE A 124 2.21 1.13 -19.51
N ILE A 125 0.95 1.48 -19.79
CA ILE A 125 -0.15 0.50 -19.85
C ILE A 125 0.12 -0.53 -20.96
N GLU A 126 0.45 -0.08 -22.15
CA GLU A 126 0.67 -0.96 -23.31
C GLU A 126 1.93 -1.84 -23.11
N PHE A 127 3.00 -1.29 -22.54
CA PHE A 127 4.21 -2.05 -22.23
C PHE A 127 3.95 -3.17 -21.21
N ILE A 128 3.31 -2.84 -20.09
CA ILE A 128 3.01 -3.84 -19.03
C ILE A 128 2.07 -4.92 -19.53
N ARG A 129 1.08 -4.57 -20.33
CA ARG A 129 0.12 -5.55 -20.91
C ARG A 129 0.71 -6.36 -22.06
N GLY A 130 1.70 -5.84 -22.74
CA GLY A 130 2.38 -6.53 -23.85
C GLY A 130 3.40 -7.58 -23.41
N VAL A 131 3.83 -7.54 -22.13
CA VAL A 131 4.86 -8.45 -21.61
C VAL A 131 4.23 -9.47 -20.65
N PRO A 132 4.56 -10.77 -20.75
CA PRO A 132 4.09 -11.78 -19.79
C PRO A 132 4.53 -11.45 -18.37
N LEU A 133 3.64 -11.64 -17.38
CA LEU A 133 3.92 -11.36 -15.97
C LEU A 133 5.20 -12.05 -15.47
N ILE A 134 5.44 -13.30 -15.88
CA ILE A 134 6.63 -14.07 -15.48
C ILE A 134 7.91 -13.34 -15.92
N THR A 135 7.95 -12.84 -17.14
CA THR A 135 9.09 -12.08 -17.67
C THR A 135 9.30 -10.79 -16.90
N LEU A 136 8.21 -10.06 -16.60
CA LEU A 136 8.26 -8.84 -15.79
C LEU A 136 8.80 -9.11 -14.39
N LEU A 137 8.35 -10.17 -13.73
CA LEU A 137 8.84 -10.55 -12.40
C LEU A 137 10.33 -10.87 -12.41
N PHE A 138 10.79 -11.62 -13.42
CA PHE A 138 12.21 -11.99 -13.54
C PHE A 138 13.08 -10.76 -13.80
N VAL A 139 12.71 -9.93 -14.78
CA VAL A 139 13.44 -8.72 -15.13
C VAL A 139 13.47 -7.75 -13.96
N ALA A 140 12.32 -7.52 -13.29
CA ALA A 140 12.24 -6.62 -12.15
C ALA A 140 13.08 -7.10 -10.96
N SER A 141 13.07 -8.40 -10.65
CA SER A 141 13.90 -8.93 -9.57
C SER A 141 15.39 -8.75 -9.85
N THR A 142 15.82 -8.90 -11.10
CA THR A 142 17.20 -8.70 -11.52
C THR A 142 17.59 -7.22 -11.54
N LEU A 143 16.76 -6.37 -12.14
CA LEU A 143 17.02 -4.93 -12.21
C LEU A 143 17.05 -4.28 -10.83
N LEU A 144 16.12 -4.63 -9.94
CA LEU A 144 16.10 -4.09 -8.58
C LEU A 144 17.39 -4.44 -7.80
N ASN A 145 17.98 -5.62 -8.03
CA ASN A 145 19.25 -5.98 -7.42
C ASN A 145 20.42 -5.14 -7.96
N ILE A 146 20.36 -4.71 -9.22
CA ILE A 146 21.42 -3.91 -9.84
C ILE A 146 21.32 -2.43 -9.46
N PHE A 147 20.09 -1.90 -9.40
CA PHE A 147 19.85 -0.48 -9.16
C PHE A 147 19.84 -0.10 -7.67
N LEU A 148 19.64 -1.06 -6.77
CA LEU A 148 19.65 -0.78 -5.34
C LEU A 148 21.10 -0.64 -4.82
N PRO A 149 21.34 0.29 -3.88
CA PRO A 149 22.65 0.42 -3.25
C PRO A 149 23.08 -0.88 -2.59
N PRO A 150 24.38 -1.23 -2.61
CA PRO A 150 24.89 -2.42 -1.93
C PRO A 150 24.57 -2.32 -0.43
N GLY A 151 23.89 -3.36 0.10
CA GLY A 151 23.44 -3.42 1.51
C GLY A 151 21.95 -3.16 1.73
N SER A 152 21.19 -2.74 0.74
CA SER A 152 19.72 -2.69 0.82
C SER A 152 19.14 -4.02 0.41
N ASN A 153 18.78 -4.86 1.39
CA ASN A 153 18.04 -6.10 1.15
C ASN A 153 16.56 -5.78 0.94
N PHE A 154 16.18 -5.65 -0.31
CA PHE A 154 14.77 -5.53 -0.66
C PHE A 154 14.14 -6.94 -0.63
N ASP A 155 13.16 -7.12 0.25
CA ASP A 155 12.49 -8.41 0.41
C ASP A 155 11.91 -8.91 -0.92
N LEU A 156 12.12 -10.19 -1.22
CA LEU A 156 11.63 -10.82 -2.45
C LEU A 156 10.11 -10.71 -2.59
N ILE A 157 9.38 -10.87 -1.49
CA ILE A 157 7.91 -10.78 -1.48
C ILE A 157 7.46 -9.36 -1.84
N LEU A 158 8.13 -8.34 -1.32
CA LEU A 158 7.80 -6.95 -1.61
C LEU A 158 8.00 -6.63 -3.11
N ARG A 159 9.06 -7.15 -3.73
CA ARG A 159 9.29 -7.02 -5.18
C ARG A 159 8.16 -7.61 -5.98
N VAL A 160 7.78 -8.85 -5.64
CA VAL A 160 6.67 -9.54 -6.31
C VAL A 160 5.36 -8.76 -6.11
N MET A 161 5.06 -8.27 -4.91
CA MET A 161 3.87 -7.48 -4.64
C MET A 161 3.80 -6.19 -5.46
N ILE A 162 4.90 -5.45 -5.57
CA ILE A 162 4.96 -4.25 -6.40
C ILE A 162 4.67 -4.58 -7.87
N MET A 163 5.32 -5.60 -8.41
CA MET A 163 5.17 -5.97 -9.82
C MET A 163 3.77 -6.48 -10.15
N VAL A 164 3.21 -7.35 -9.29
CA VAL A 164 1.83 -7.84 -9.44
C VAL A 164 0.83 -6.69 -9.36
N THR A 165 1.04 -5.76 -8.44
CA THR A 165 0.19 -4.57 -8.30
C THR A 165 0.23 -3.68 -9.55
N LEU A 166 1.41 -3.39 -10.09
CA LEU A 166 1.57 -2.58 -11.30
C LEU A 166 0.98 -3.29 -12.52
N PHE A 167 1.17 -4.60 -12.63
CA PHE A 167 0.56 -5.42 -13.68
C PHE A 167 -0.98 -5.37 -13.60
N ALA A 168 -1.54 -5.63 -12.43
CA ALA A 168 -2.99 -5.56 -12.20
C ALA A 168 -3.54 -4.14 -12.43
N ALA A 169 -2.79 -3.09 -12.06
CA ALA A 169 -3.17 -1.69 -12.28
C ALA A 169 -3.25 -1.33 -13.78
N ALA A 170 -2.35 -1.85 -14.60
CA ALA A 170 -2.40 -1.63 -16.06
C ALA A 170 -3.66 -2.26 -16.69
N TYR A 171 -4.05 -3.45 -16.24
CA TYR A 171 -5.32 -4.09 -16.66
C TYR A 171 -6.53 -3.35 -16.12
N MET A 172 -6.49 -2.92 -14.85
CA MET A 172 -7.56 -2.14 -14.23
C MET A 172 -7.77 -0.80 -14.94
N ALA A 173 -6.71 -0.14 -15.38
CA ALA A 173 -6.78 1.12 -16.15
C ALA A 173 -7.55 0.95 -17.47
N GLU A 174 -7.51 -0.22 -18.08
CA GLU A 174 -8.29 -0.50 -19.28
C GLU A 174 -9.75 -0.81 -18.97
N VAL A 175 -10.04 -1.47 -17.86
CA VAL A 175 -11.42 -1.80 -17.42
C VAL A 175 -12.18 -0.54 -16.99
N VAL A 176 -11.50 0.41 -16.33
CA VAL A 176 -12.08 1.68 -15.84
C VAL A 176 -12.32 2.67 -16.98
N ARG A 177 -11.68 2.50 -18.11
CA ARG A 177 -11.85 3.35 -19.29
C ARG A 177 -13.27 3.23 -19.86
#